data_d733e0b9c1bf25a99235262e673fb151
#
_entry.id   d733e0b9c1bf25a99235262e673fb151
#
_cell.length_a   1.000
_cell.length_b   1.000
_cell.length_c   1.000
_cell.angle_alpha   90.00
_cell.angle_beta   90.00
_cell.angle_gamma   90.00
#
_symmetry.space_group_name_H-M   'P 1'
#
loop_
_entity.id
_entity.type
_entity.pdbx_description
1 polymer ?
#
loop_
_entity_poly.entity_id
_entity_poly.type
_entity_poly.pdbx_seq_one_letter_code
_entity_poly.pdbx_strand_id
1 'polypeptide(L)'
;MNKKRFSALALALLMAAVAFASCNNDANESSAPSSNSDAVVSTSDDSGSEPEVSVGPLDHLVDRYTDKEVTFLVNTQTDVSNGYRSIEICPNDEDQKYTYMNDAVERRNRMIEEQLGIKISEIRTTTMTSDITNAINTGSQEFQVVCPWMTDAGPLVASGCFYDLRDYDDVIRFDQPYWDNNANESLSINKKLYFTTGDFSLLSMDVTHCMIFNRDVVAENGLENPYDLVADGKWTLDKMMELSRAVTSDSDGEPGYSYKDNIGLHVNANYSNSFFIGSGENFIRKDSNDIPYLAIYNERATEVVSKITSVFSSEASLYIEGYNSQAQQD
;
A
#
# COMPACT_ATOMS: atom_id res chain seq x y z
N MET A 1 18.06 -24.47 15.13
CA MET A 1 17.49 -23.64 14.03
C MET A 1 17.98 -22.22 14.19
N ASN A 2 18.44 -21.57 13.13
CA ASN A 2 18.96 -20.20 13.23
C ASN A 2 17.78 -19.22 13.40
N LYS A 3 17.80 -18.38 14.46
CA LYS A 3 16.75 -17.40 14.81
C LYS A 3 16.39 -16.47 13.64
N LYS A 4 17.38 -16.12 12.82
CA LYS A 4 17.24 -15.30 11.62
C LYS A 4 16.27 -15.90 10.59
N ARG A 5 16.35 -17.23 10.34
CA ARG A 5 15.44 -17.92 9.42
C ARG A 5 14.01 -18.01 9.94
N PHE A 6 13.84 -18.01 11.26
CA PHE A 6 12.50 -18.01 11.86
C PHE A 6 11.78 -16.67 11.65
N SER A 7 12.49 -15.54 11.78
CA SER A 7 11.91 -14.20 11.51
C SER A 7 11.57 -14.00 10.02
N ALA A 8 12.43 -14.49 9.11
CA ALA A 8 12.14 -14.46 7.67
C ALA A 8 10.91 -15.29 7.31
N LEU A 9 10.74 -16.45 7.99
CA LEU A 9 9.54 -17.27 7.85
C LEU A 9 8.27 -16.51 8.23
N ALA A 10 8.26 -15.81 9.35
CA ALA A 10 7.10 -15.07 9.81
C ALA A 10 6.61 -14.05 8.77
N LEU A 11 7.54 -13.38 8.11
CA LEU A 11 7.22 -12.44 7.04
C LEU A 11 6.62 -13.15 5.81
N ALA A 12 7.19 -14.27 5.38
CA ALA A 12 6.70 -15.05 4.25
C ALA A 12 5.29 -15.62 4.49
N LEU A 13 4.97 -16.01 5.73
CA LEU A 13 3.69 -16.60 6.09
C LEU A 13 2.50 -15.67 5.92
N LEU A 14 2.62 -14.43 6.34
CA LEU A 14 1.55 -13.44 6.19
C LEU A 14 1.19 -13.18 4.73
N MET A 15 2.20 -13.15 3.87
CA MET A 15 1.99 -12.87 2.45
C MET A 15 1.33 -14.03 1.71
N ALA A 16 1.75 -15.26 1.97
CA ALA A 16 1.18 -16.44 1.31
C ALA A 16 -0.31 -16.66 1.62
N ALA A 17 -0.78 -16.22 2.80
CA ALA A 17 -2.18 -16.40 3.19
C ALA A 17 -3.15 -15.46 2.47
N VAL A 18 -2.71 -14.29 2.03
CA VAL A 18 -3.53 -13.37 1.24
C VAL A 18 -3.92 -14.00 -0.10
N ALA A 19 -3.00 -14.79 -0.71
CA ALA A 19 -3.26 -15.51 -1.95
C ALA A 19 -4.41 -16.56 -1.82
N PHE A 20 -4.60 -17.15 -0.65
CA PHE A 20 -5.70 -18.09 -0.41
C PHE A 20 -7.06 -17.41 -0.26
N ALA A 21 -7.10 -16.22 0.32
CA ALA A 21 -8.36 -15.47 0.51
C ALA A 21 -8.97 -15.02 -0.83
N SER A 22 -8.13 -14.84 -1.86
CA SER A 22 -8.58 -14.45 -3.20
C SER A 22 -9.18 -15.60 -4.02
N CYS A 23 -8.86 -16.87 -3.71
CA CYS A 23 -9.32 -18.02 -4.48
C CYS A 23 -10.67 -18.61 -4.02
N ASN A 24 -11.26 -18.14 -2.91
CA ASN A 24 -12.48 -18.72 -2.33
C ASN A 24 -13.76 -17.94 -2.64
N ASN A 25 -13.74 -17.03 -3.62
CA ASN A 25 -14.94 -16.29 -4.05
C ASN A 25 -15.60 -16.88 -5.30
N ASP A 26 -15.71 -18.21 -5.38
CA ASP A 26 -16.58 -18.86 -6.33
C ASP A 26 -17.84 -19.36 -5.61
N ALA A 27 -18.87 -18.54 -5.57
CA ALA A 27 -20.28 -18.98 -5.62
C ALA A 27 -21.21 -17.76 -5.62
N ASN A 28 -21.78 -17.48 -6.71
CA ASN A 28 -23.18 -17.35 -7.06
C ASN A 28 -23.55 -16.19 -7.98
N GLU A 29 -23.90 -16.61 -9.18
CA GLU A 29 -25.04 -16.19 -10.03
C GLU A 29 -25.26 -14.71 -10.38
N SER A 30 -25.04 -14.40 -11.67
CA SER A 30 -26.20 -13.99 -12.49
C SER A 30 -25.93 -14.10 -14.01
N SER A 31 -26.80 -14.73 -14.63
CA SER A 31 -27.16 -15.06 -16.01
C SER A 31 -26.80 -14.07 -17.15
N ALA A 32 -26.17 -14.64 -18.19
CA ALA A 32 -26.51 -14.70 -19.63
C ALA A 32 -26.27 -13.45 -20.53
N PRO A 33 -26.05 -13.58 -21.86
CA PRO A 33 -26.46 -14.68 -22.72
C PRO A 33 -25.39 -15.23 -23.68
N SER A 34 -25.73 -16.37 -24.24
CA SER A 34 -25.05 -17.22 -25.18
C SER A 34 -24.71 -16.63 -26.55
N SER A 35 -23.61 -17.09 -27.14
CA SER A 35 -23.54 -17.34 -28.59
C SER A 35 -22.72 -18.59 -28.87
N ASN A 36 -23.34 -19.49 -29.60
CA ASN A 36 -22.85 -20.75 -30.13
C ASN A 36 -21.64 -20.57 -31.04
N SER A 37 -20.69 -21.49 -30.99
CA SER A 37 -20.09 -22.07 -32.17
C SER A 37 -19.42 -23.40 -31.86
N ASP A 38 -19.61 -24.32 -32.77
CA ASP A 38 -19.55 -25.76 -32.82
C ASP A 38 -18.27 -26.45 -32.32
N ALA A 39 -18.51 -27.60 -31.72
CA ALA A 39 -17.57 -28.61 -31.31
C ALA A 39 -16.95 -29.30 -32.53
N VAL A 40 -15.62 -29.53 -32.47
CA VAL A 40 -14.95 -30.62 -33.16
C VAL A 40 -14.35 -31.52 -32.09
N VAL A 41 -14.92 -32.72 -32.00
CA VAL A 41 -14.39 -33.87 -31.24
C VAL A 41 -13.19 -34.43 -31.99
N SER A 42 -12.03 -34.45 -31.35
CA SER A 42 -10.96 -35.35 -31.70
C SER A 42 -10.51 -36.13 -30.45
N THR A 43 -10.79 -37.40 -30.50
CA THR A 43 -10.25 -38.43 -29.59
C THR A 43 -8.76 -38.64 -29.85
N SER A 44 -7.93 -38.53 -28.84
CA SER A 44 -6.64 -39.26 -28.81
C SER A 44 -6.10 -39.38 -27.38
N ASP A 45 -5.98 -40.63 -27.02
CA ASP A 45 -4.98 -41.29 -26.16
C ASP A 45 -4.76 -40.81 -24.73
N ASP A 46 -5.27 -41.69 -23.85
CA ASP A 46 -4.91 -41.92 -22.46
C ASP A 46 -3.40 -42.18 -22.34
N SER A 47 -2.66 -41.18 -21.87
CA SER A 47 -1.40 -41.37 -21.18
C SER A 47 -1.57 -40.77 -19.78
N GLY A 48 -1.68 -41.69 -18.79
CA GLY A 48 -1.83 -41.35 -17.38
C GLY A 48 -0.71 -40.40 -16.90
N SER A 49 -0.99 -39.12 -16.88
CA SER A 49 -0.28 -38.20 -16.05
C SER A 49 -0.85 -38.31 -14.64
N GLU A 50 -0.02 -38.71 -13.68
CA GLU A 50 -0.34 -38.52 -12.26
C GLU A 50 -0.85 -37.06 -12.07
N PRO A 51 -1.89 -36.84 -11.26
CA PRO A 51 -2.35 -35.48 -11.00
C PRO A 51 -1.18 -34.70 -10.42
N GLU A 52 -0.78 -33.62 -11.10
CA GLU A 52 0.14 -32.65 -10.51
C GLU A 52 -0.51 -32.19 -9.19
N VAL A 53 0.08 -32.60 -8.08
CA VAL A 53 -0.29 -32.12 -6.76
C VAL A 53 0.02 -30.64 -6.77
N SER A 54 -1.00 -29.81 -6.83
CA SER A 54 -0.81 -28.35 -6.73
C SER A 54 -0.22 -28.06 -5.35
N VAL A 55 1.07 -27.74 -5.33
CA VAL A 55 1.79 -27.42 -4.10
C VAL A 55 1.30 -26.04 -3.65
N GLY A 56 0.65 -25.98 -2.49
CA GLY A 56 0.18 -24.74 -1.90
C GLY A 56 1.37 -23.81 -1.55
N PRO A 57 1.14 -22.50 -1.49
CA PRO A 57 2.22 -21.53 -1.21
C PRO A 57 2.93 -21.74 0.12
N LEU A 58 2.31 -22.42 1.09
CA LEU A 58 2.88 -22.70 2.42
C LEU A 58 3.40 -24.13 2.59
N ASP A 59 3.18 -25.04 1.63
CA ASP A 59 3.50 -26.47 1.80
C ASP A 59 4.98 -26.72 2.10
N HIS A 60 5.86 -25.86 1.59
CA HIS A 60 7.31 -25.94 1.86
C HIS A 60 7.68 -25.61 3.32
N LEU A 61 6.74 -25.12 4.11
CA LEU A 61 6.91 -24.69 5.50
C LEU A 61 6.23 -25.62 6.50
N VAL A 62 5.33 -26.50 6.04
CA VAL A 62 4.62 -27.47 6.90
C VAL A 62 5.63 -28.31 7.69
N ASP A 63 5.33 -28.57 8.96
CA ASP A 63 6.13 -29.34 9.93
C ASP A 63 7.51 -28.74 10.30
N ARG A 64 7.87 -27.56 9.78
CA ARG A 64 9.17 -26.96 10.09
C ARG A 64 9.17 -26.12 11.36
N TYR A 65 8.01 -25.60 11.75
CA TYR A 65 7.93 -24.54 12.76
C TYR A 65 6.82 -24.76 13.81
N THR A 66 6.26 -25.96 13.87
CA THR A 66 5.20 -26.34 14.81
C THR A 66 5.51 -25.90 16.23
N ASP A 67 4.50 -25.46 16.97
CA ASP A 67 4.56 -24.97 18.32
C ASP A 67 5.40 -23.67 18.53
N LYS A 68 5.58 -22.87 17.47
CA LYS A 68 6.24 -21.57 17.56
C LYS A 68 5.22 -20.44 17.63
N GLU A 69 5.54 -19.44 18.43
CA GLU A 69 4.85 -18.16 18.44
C GLU A 69 5.65 -17.15 17.61
N VAL A 70 4.96 -16.42 16.73
CA VAL A 70 5.51 -15.34 15.92
C VAL A 70 4.85 -14.05 16.37
N THR A 71 5.62 -13.20 17.02
CA THR A 71 5.15 -11.92 17.53
C THR A 71 5.66 -10.79 16.67
N PHE A 72 4.74 -9.93 16.23
CA PHE A 72 5.02 -8.72 15.47
C PHE A 72 5.00 -7.51 16.39
N LEU A 73 5.96 -6.61 16.24
CA LEU A 73 5.91 -5.28 16.83
C LEU A 73 5.32 -4.33 15.81
N VAL A 74 4.16 -3.74 16.12
CA VAL A 74 3.40 -2.88 15.20
C VAL A 74 3.21 -1.48 15.77
N ASN A 75 3.24 -0.47 14.89
CA ASN A 75 2.93 0.89 15.28
C ASN A 75 1.43 1.04 15.59
N THR A 76 1.14 1.83 16.61
CA THR A 76 -0.20 2.32 16.90
C THR A 76 -0.11 3.77 17.34
N GLN A 77 -1.08 4.59 16.99
CA GLN A 77 -1.22 5.93 17.52
C GLN A 77 -2.30 5.95 18.58
N THR A 78 -2.01 6.61 19.70
CA THR A 78 -2.94 6.75 20.82
C THR A 78 -3.83 7.98 20.67
N ASP A 79 -3.48 8.91 19.76
CA ASP A 79 -4.26 10.10 19.50
C ASP A 79 -5.45 9.77 18.58
N VAL A 80 -6.64 9.94 19.13
CA VAL A 80 -7.92 9.57 18.50
C VAL A 80 -8.23 10.44 17.28
N SER A 81 -7.60 11.60 17.14
CA SER A 81 -7.86 12.54 16.03
C SER A 81 -7.18 12.14 14.72
N ASN A 82 -6.09 11.35 14.81
CA ASN A 82 -5.37 10.79 13.67
C ASN A 82 -5.06 9.29 13.85
N GLY A 83 -5.88 8.61 14.66
CA GLY A 83 -5.57 7.29 15.18
C GLY A 83 -5.51 6.20 14.13
N TYR A 84 -4.34 6.00 13.53
CA TYR A 84 -4.04 4.73 12.89
C TYR A 84 -3.87 3.67 13.97
N ARG A 85 -4.68 2.63 13.89
CA ARG A 85 -4.52 1.41 14.68
C ARG A 85 -4.22 0.28 13.72
N SER A 86 -3.15 -0.44 13.96
CA SER A 86 -2.84 -1.62 13.15
C SER A 86 -3.96 -2.64 13.27
N ILE A 87 -4.44 -3.08 12.11
CA ILE A 87 -5.37 -4.20 11.94
C ILE A 87 -4.80 -5.25 10.98
N GLU A 88 -3.54 -5.05 10.57
CA GLU A 88 -2.92 -5.85 9.51
C GLU A 88 -2.42 -7.19 10.01
N ILE A 89 -1.95 -7.24 11.25
CA ILE A 89 -1.37 -8.45 11.84
C ILE A 89 -2.41 -9.19 12.69
N CYS A 90 -2.99 -8.52 13.69
CA CYS A 90 -4.04 -9.08 14.50
C CYS A 90 -5.30 -8.19 14.46
N PRO A 91 -6.50 -8.78 14.63
CA PRO A 91 -7.73 -8.01 14.72
C PRO A 91 -7.68 -6.98 15.83
N ASN A 92 -8.33 -5.85 15.63
CA ASN A 92 -8.54 -4.84 16.66
C ASN A 92 -10.00 -4.82 17.08
N ASP A 93 -10.36 -5.63 18.07
CA ASP A 93 -11.73 -5.81 18.54
C ASP A 93 -12.35 -4.56 19.19
N GLU A 94 -11.52 -3.58 19.58
CA GLU A 94 -11.97 -2.31 20.15
C GLU A 94 -12.52 -1.35 19.08
N ASP A 95 -12.19 -1.58 17.80
CA ASP A 95 -12.61 -0.71 16.71
C ASP A 95 -13.71 -1.37 15.85
N GLN A 96 -14.96 -1.13 16.21
CA GLN A 96 -16.13 -1.64 15.44
C GLN A 96 -16.21 -1.10 14.01
N LYS A 97 -15.46 -0.08 13.66
CA LYS A 97 -15.43 0.51 12.31
C LYS A 97 -14.89 -0.48 11.27
N TYR A 98 -14.00 -1.38 11.67
CA TYR A 98 -13.31 -2.31 10.78
C TYR A 98 -13.73 -3.78 10.96
N THR A 99 -14.97 -4.05 11.36
CA THR A 99 -15.46 -5.41 11.68
C THR A 99 -15.17 -6.42 10.56
N TYR A 100 -15.50 -6.10 9.29
CA TYR A 100 -15.25 -7.02 8.17
C TYR A 100 -13.76 -7.29 7.92
N MET A 101 -12.91 -6.28 8.13
CA MET A 101 -11.46 -6.42 8.00
C MET A 101 -10.90 -7.25 9.15
N ASN A 102 -11.36 -7.00 10.37
CA ASN A 102 -11.00 -7.81 11.54
C ASN A 102 -11.34 -9.29 11.33
N ASP A 103 -12.56 -9.59 10.86
CA ASP A 103 -12.97 -10.96 10.55
C ASP A 103 -12.09 -11.61 9.46
N ALA A 104 -11.68 -10.84 8.47
CA ALA A 104 -10.78 -11.32 7.40
C ALA A 104 -9.37 -11.61 7.92
N VAL A 105 -8.82 -10.73 8.75
CA VAL A 105 -7.51 -10.89 9.38
C VAL A 105 -7.51 -12.09 10.34
N GLU A 106 -8.54 -12.23 11.17
CA GLU A 106 -8.70 -13.38 12.05
C GLU A 106 -8.76 -14.70 11.26
N ARG A 107 -9.55 -14.75 10.20
CA ARG A 107 -9.66 -15.92 9.33
C ARG A 107 -8.32 -16.27 8.68
N ARG A 108 -7.59 -15.29 8.15
CA ARG A 108 -6.25 -15.47 7.59
C ARG A 108 -5.30 -16.07 8.64
N ASN A 109 -5.24 -15.48 9.82
CA ASN A 109 -4.35 -15.94 10.88
C ASN A 109 -4.68 -17.38 11.30
N ARG A 110 -5.96 -17.70 11.51
CA ARG A 110 -6.40 -19.05 11.85
C ARG A 110 -5.99 -20.08 10.78
N MET A 111 -6.17 -19.75 9.49
CA MET A 111 -5.74 -20.65 8.41
C MET A 111 -4.23 -20.94 8.46
N ILE A 112 -3.40 -19.93 8.71
CA ILE A 112 -1.94 -20.09 8.81
C ILE A 112 -1.59 -20.91 10.07
N GLU A 113 -2.20 -20.59 11.20
CA GLU A 113 -1.96 -21.26 12.47
C GLU A 113 -2.32 -22.75 12.40
N GLU A 114 -3.47 -23.08 11.82
CA GLU A 114 -3.92 -24.46 11.61
C GLU A 114 -3.01 -25.24 10.65
N GLN A 115 -2.61 -24.61 9.54
CA GLN A 115 -1.79 -25.28 8.53
C GLN A 115 -0.35 -25.53 8.99
N LEU A 116 0.21 -24.64 9.79
CA LEU A 116 1.63 -24.68 10.15
C LEU A 116 1.87 -25.01 11.62
N GLY A 117 0.84 -25.08 12.43
CA GLY A 117 0.95 -25.34 13.87
C GLY A 117 1.68 -24.24 14.62
N ILE A 118 1.55 -23.00 14.20
CA ILE A 118 2.16 -21.82 14.85
C ILE A 118 1.08 -20.97 15.53
N LYS A 119 1.52 -19.93 16.25
CA LYS A 119 0.65 -18.89 16.79
C LYS A 119 1.13 -17.52 16.32
N ILE A 120 0.21 -16.66 15.87
CA ILE A 120 0.48 -15.28 15.47
C ILE A 120 0.01 -14.33 16.57
N SER A 121 0.87 -13.39 16.96
CA SER A 121 0.56 -12.37 17.96
C SER A 121 1.20 -11.03 17.59
N GLU A 122 0.73 -9.95 18.23
CA GLU A 122 1.33 -8.63 18.06
C GLU A 122 1.49 -7.90 19.40
N ILE A 123 2.50 -7.02 19.42
CA ILE A 123 2.72 -6.01 20.44
C ILE A 123 2.53 -4.65 19.78
N ARG A 124 1.62 -3.85 20.31
CA ARG A 124 1.35 -2.49 19.83
C ARG A 124 2.19 -1.49 20.59
N THR A 125 2.85 -0.59 19.86
CA THR A 125 3.71 0.43 20.46
C THR A 125 3.56 1.79 19.81
N THR A 126 3.82 2.85 20.59
CA THR A 126 4.01 4.23 20.12
C THR A 126 5.48 4.65 20.14
N THR A 127 6.38 3.77 20.57
CA THR A 127 7.81 4.01 20.78
C THR A 127 8.69 3.03 19.98
N MET A 128 8.26 2.68 18.77
CA MET A 128 8.83 1.66 17.89
C MET A 128 10.37 1.69 17.85
N THR A 129 10.97 2.85 17.56
CA THR A 129 12.42 3.00 17.44
C THR A 129 13.15 2.67 18.74
N SER A 130 12.60 3.11 19.90
CA SER A 130 13.16 2.82 21.21
C SER A 130 13.05 1.34 21.56
N ASP A 131 11.91 0.73 21.27
CA ASP A 131 11.66 -0.68 21.61
C ASP A 131 12.57 -1.61 20.78
N ILE A 132 12.74 -1.34 19.50
CA ILE A 132 13.67 -2.07 18.63
C ILE A 132 15.11 -1.93 19.15
N THR A 133 15.55 -0.70 19.43
CA THR A 133 16.91 -0.44 19.92
C THR A 133 17.17 -1.12 21.25
N ASN A 134 16.22 -1.06 22.18
CA ASN A 134 16.31 -1.72 23.47
C ASN A 134 16.35 -3.25 23.33
N ALA A 135 15.50 -3.83 22.49
CA ALA A 135 15.50 -5.26 22.25
C ALA A 135 16.85 -5.77 21.72
N ILE A 136 17.47 -5.03 20.80
CA ILE A 136 18.79 -5.36 20.25
C ILE A 136 19.87 -5.26 21.33
N ASN A 137 19.88 -4.17 22.12
CA ASN A 137 20.89 -3.94 23.15
C ASN A 137 20.80 -4.96 24.30
N THR A 138 19.60 -5.40 24.64
CA THR A 138 19.38 -6.37 25.74
C THR A 138 19.36 -7.82 25.27
N GLY A 139 19.30 -8.05 23.95
CA GLY A 139 19.11 -9.39 23.39
C GLY A 139 17.71 -9.95 23.64
N SER A 140 16.72 -9.11 23.91
CA SER A 140 15.31 -9.48 24.07
C SER A 140 14.79 -10.15 22.79
N GLN A 141 13.80 -11.03 22.96
CA GLN A 141 13.17 -11.79 21.88
C GLN A 141 11.65 -11.78 22.00
N GLU A 142 11.13 -10.73 22.58
CA GLU A 142 9.69 -10.55 22.77
C GLU A 142 8.95 -10.47 21.41
N PHE A 143 9.63 -10.01 20.36
CA PHE A 143 9.11 -10.00 18.99
C PHE A 143 10.16 -10.46 17.99
N GLN A 144 9.74 -10.93 16.83
CA GLN A 144 10.60 -11.45 15.75
C GLN A 144 10.53 -10.61 14.50
N VAL A 145 9.42 -9.93 14.25
CA VAL A 145 9.18 -9.07 13.09
C VAL A 145 8.73 -7.70 13.59
N VAL A 146 9.10 -6.66 12.87
CA VAL A 146 8.71 -5.28 13.18
C VAL A 146 8.09 -4.61 11.96
N CYS A 147 7.06 -3.79 12.18
CA CYS A 147 6.36 -3.03 11.14
C CYS A 147 6.49 -1.52 11.43
N PRO A 148 7.67 -0.92 11.21
CA PRO A 148 7.92 0.49 11.48
C PRO A 148 7.28 1.38 10.40
N TRP A 149 7.04 2.66 10.74
CA TRP A 149 6.84 3.67 9.72
C TRP A 149 8.11 3.82 8.85
N MET A 150 7.94 4.18 7.59
CA MET A 150 9.07 4.40 6.67
C MET A 150 10.04 5.48 7.17
N THR A 151 9.56 6.47 7.90
CA THR A 151 10.37 7.50 8.55
C THR A 151 11.32 6.94 9.60
N ASP A 152 10.93 5.86 10.27
CA ASP A 152 11.73 5.19 11.30
C ASP A 152 12.64 4.12 10.71
N ALA A 153 12.22 3.49 9.62
CA ALA A 153 12.93 2.38 9.00
C ALA A 153 14.35 2.76 8.54
N GLY A 154 14.51 3.92 7.88
CA GLY A 154 15.80 4.39 7.39
C GLY A 154 16.88 4.53 8.48
N PRO A 155 16.65 5.27 9.56
CA PRO A 155 17.56 5.37 10.70
C PRO A 155 17.88 4.02 11.36
N LEU A 156 16.90 3.13 11.46
CA LEU A 156 17.08 1.78 12.03
C LEU A 156 17.96 0.90 11.13
N VAL A 157 17.81 0.99 9.82
CA VAL A 157 18.70 0.33 8.86
C VAL A 157 20.15 0.85 9.01
N ALA A 158 20.31 2.17 9.05
CA ALA A 158 21.62 2.79 9.22
C ALA A 158 22.32 2.39 10.54
N SER A 159 21.54 2.11 11.58
CA SER A 159 22.01 1.60 12.87
C SER A 159 22.26 0.08 12.90
N GLY A 160 22.03 -0.63 11.78
CA GLY A 160 22.25 -2.08 11.69
C GLY A 160 21.22 -2.92 12.44
N CYS A 161 20.02 -2.38 12.64
CA CYS A 161 18.96 -3.06 13.39
C CYS A 161 18.29 -4.21 12.61
N PHE A 162 18.40 -4.24 11.28
CA PHE A 162 17.70 -5.20 10.43
C PHE A 162 18.65 -6.16 9.72
N TYR A 163 18.13 -7.33 9.42
CA TYR A 163 18.80 -8.31 8.57
C TYR A 163 18.61 -7.98 7.10
N ASP A 164 19.57 -8.39 6.27
CA ASP A 164 19.36 -8.40 4.83
C ASP A 164 18.37 -9.52 4.48
N LEU A 165 17.19 -9.17 4.00
CA LEU A 165 16.12 -10.12 3.70
C LEU A 165 16.45 -10.99 2.48
N ARG A 166 17.32 -10.54 1.59
CA ARG A 166 17.77 -11.32 0.43
C ARG A 166 18.58 -12.57 0.83
N ASP A 167 19.21 -12.56 2.00
CA ASP A 167 19.88 -13.73 2.56
C ASP A 167 18.91 -14.88 2.90
N TYR A 168 17.58 -14.63 2.83
CA TYR A 168 16.50 -15.55 3.20
C TYR A 168 15.50 -15.74 2.06
N ASP A 169 15.88 -15.47 0.83
CA ASP A 169 14.98 -15.55 -0.32
C ASP A 169 14.44 -16.99 -0.53
N ASP A 170 15.20 -18.00 -0.13
CA ASP A 170 14.77 -19.40 -0.12
C ASP A 170 13.52 -19.66 0.77
N VAL A 171 13.24 -18.75 1.71
CA VAL A 171 12.08 -18.81 2.61
C VAL A 171 11.05 -17.76 2.26
N ILE A 172 11.49 -16.52 2.00
CA ILE A 172 10.61 -15.36 1.76
C ILE A 172 10.00 -15.42 0.36
N ARG A 173 10.77 -15.87 -0.64
CA ARG A 173 10.36 -16.05 -2.03
C ARG A 173 9.88 -14.74 -2.66
N PHE A 174 10.78 -13.78 -2.82
CA PHE A 174 10.49 -12.48 -3.43
C PHE A 174 10.03 -12.55 -4.90
N ASP A 175 10.15 -13.69 -5.54
CA ASP A 175 9.61 -13.99 -6.88
C ASP A 175 8.07 -14.09 -6.89
N GLN A 176 7.43 -14.20 -5.74
CA GLN A 176 5.99 -14.38 -5.66
C GLN A 176 5.22 -13.06 -5.88
N PRO A 177 4.04 -13.09 -6.53
CA PRO A 177 3.31 -11.90 -6.95
C PRO A 177 2.69 -11.08 -5.81
N TYR A 178 2.59 -11.63 -4.61
CA TYR A 178 2.07 -10.93 -3.44
C TYR A 178 3.09 -9.97 -2.79
N TRP A 179 4.35 -9.98 -3.24
CA TRP A 179 5.32 -8.95 -2.86
C TRP A 179 5.25 -7.76 -3.81
N ASP A 180 5.35 -6.54 -3.28
CA ASP A 180 5.51 -5.36 -4.11
C ASP A 180 6.97 -5.28 -4.62
N ASN A 181 7.19 -5.83 -5.80
CA ASN A 181 8.52 -5.85 -6.42
C ASN A 181 9.02 -4.46 -6.80
N ASN A 182 8.13 -3.51 -7.12
CA ASN A 182 8.54 -2.12 -7.39
C ASN A 182 9.06 -1.46 -6.11
N ALA A 183 8.38 -1.71 -4.97
CA ALA A 183 8.86 -1.25 -3.68
C ALA A 183 10.20 -1.92 -3.32
N ASN A 184 10.32 -3.24 -3.48
CA ASN A 184 11.55 -3.97 -3.20
C ASN A 184 12.75 -3.46 -4.04
N GLU A 185 12.52 -3.20 -5.32
CA GLU A 185 13.55 -2.60 -6.18
C GLU A 185 13.91 -1.17 -5.77
N SER A 186 12.92 -0.37 -5.37
CA SER A 186 13.13 1.01 -4.96
C SER A 186 13.84 1.13 -3.61
N LEU A 187 13.52 0.23 -2.67
CA LEU A 187 13.99 0.26 -1.29
C LEU A 187 15.32 -0.48 -1.07
N SER A 188 15.78 -1.30 -2.03
CA SER A 188 17.10 -1.92 -1.92
C SER A 188 18.21 -0.87 -1.98
N ILE A 189 19.30 -1.13 -1.28
CA ILE A 189 20.53 -0.30 -1.28
C ILE A 189 21.74 -1.22 -1.35
N ASN A 190 22.60 -1.00 -2.32
CA ASN A 190 23.78 -1.83 -2.53
C ASN A 190 23.45 -3.34 -2.61
N LYS A 191 22.36 -3.65 -3.32
CA LYS A 191 21.79 -4.99 -3.52
C LYS A 191 21.29 -5.68 -2.25
N LYS A 192 21.07 -4.95 -1.18
CA LYS A 192 20.52 -5.42 0.08
C LYS A 192 19.11 -4.90 0.28
N LEU A 193 18.25 -5.73 0.87
CA LEU A 193 16.87 -5.39 1.18
C LEU A 193 16.61 -5.60 2.67
N TYR A 194 16.35 -4.52 3.39
CA TYR A 194 16.18 -4.58 4.85
C TYR A 194 14.74 -4.57 5.32
N PHE A 195 13.82 -4.14 4.46
CA PHE A 195 12.39 -4.13 4.69
C PHE A 195 11.64 -4.26 3.36
N THR A 196 10.42 -4.73 3.43
CA THR A 196 9.57 -5.01 2.26
C THR A 196 8.12 -4.74 2.58
N THR A 197 7.30 -4.67 1.56
CA THR A 197 5.84 -4.58 1.66
C THR A 197 5.17 -5.44 0.59
N GLY A 198 3.86 -5.55 0.66
CA GLY A 198 3.06 -6.30 -0.29
C GLY A 198 1.61 -6.43 0.18
N ASP A 199 0.89 -7.43 -0.30
CA ASP A 199 -0.56 -7.57 -0.13
C ASP A 199 -1.04 -7.69 1.32
N PHE A 200 -0.17 -7.98 2.28
CA PHE A 200 -0.53 -7.98 3.70
C PHE A 200 -0.76 -6.58 4.27
N SER A 201 -0.20 -5.55 3.62
CA SER A 201 -0.27 -4.16 4.09
C SER A 201 -1.59 -3.52 3.67
N LEU A 202 -2.59 -3.58 4.54
CA LEU A 202 -3.89 -2.93 4.33
C LEU A 202 -3.76 -1.41 4.29
N LEU A 203 -2.83 -0.86 5.08
CA LEU A 203 -2.55 0.57 5.11
C LEU A 203 -2.13 1.11 3.74
N SER A 204 -1.41 0.35 2.94
CA SER A 204 -1.02 0.78 1.59
C SER A 204 -2.24 1.04 0.68
N MET A 205 -3.34 0.34 0.91
CA MET A 205 -4.62 0.56 0.21
C MET A 205 -5.39 1.73 0.82
N ASP A 206 -5.46 1.82 2.15
CA ASP A 206 -6.18 2.88 2.86
C ASP A 206 -5.62 4.28 2.59
N VAL A 207 -4.30 4.40 2.41
CA VAL A 207 -3.62 5.68 2.14
C VAL A 207 -3.32 5.90 0.66
N THR A 208 -3.94 5.14 -0.23
CA THR A 208 -3.78 5.35 -1.68
C THR A 208 -4.24 6.75 -2.06
N HIS A 209 -3.35 7.52 -2.66
CA HIS A 209 -3.68 8.86 -3.12
C HIS A 209 -4.64 8.78 -4.30
N CYS A 210 -5.80 9.40 -4.17
CA CYS A 210 -6.81 9.47 -5.22
C CYS A 210 -7.35 10.89 -5.36
N MET A 211 -7.98 11.15 -6.50
CA MET A 211 -8.69 12.37 -6.76
C MET A 211 -10.19 12.11 -6.64
N ILE A 212 -10.84 12.82 -5.73
CA ILE A 212 -12.30 12.74 -5.53
C ILE A 212 -12.94 13.93 -6.22
N PHE A 213 -14.05 13.71 -6.89
CA PHE A 213 -14.81 14.78 -7.51
C PHE A 213 -16.32 14.66 -7.25
N ASN A 214 -17.00 15.80 -7.23
CA ASN A 214 -18.45 15.85 -7.08
C ASN A 214 -19.12 15.61 -8.44
N ARG A 215 -19.83 14.49 -8.57
CA ARG A 215 -20.49 14.07 -9.83
C ARG A 215 -21.63 15.01 -10.22
N ASP A 216 -22.35 15.56 -9.24
CA ASP A 216 -23.48 16.43 -9.50
C ASP A 216 -22.98 17.77 -10.07
N VAL A 217 -21.90 18.32 -9.49
CA VAL A 217 -21.26 19.54 -10.02
C VAL A 217 -20.80 19.35 -11.46
N VAL A 218 -20.20 18.21 -11.79
CA VAL A 218 -19.78 17.88 -13.17
C VAL A 218 -21.00 17.85 -14.10
N ALA A 219 -22.08 17.19 -13.70
CA ALA A 219 -23.28 17.04 -14.52
C ALA A 219 -24.05 18.37 -14.68
N GLU A 220 -24.25 19.12 -13.61
CA GLU A 220 -24.98 20.40 -13.62
C GLU A 220 -24.31 21.47 -14.46
N ASN A 221 -22.97 21.44 -14.53
CA ASN A 221 -22.18 22.36 -15.35
C ASN A 221 -21.92 21.84 -16.76
N GLY A 222 -22.47 20.67 -17.15
CA GLY A 222 -22.29 20.09 -18.48
C GLY A 222 -20.83 19.77 -18.82
N LEU A 223 -20.03 19.43 -17.82
CA LEU A 223 -18.61 19.14 -17.99
C LEU A 223 -18.39 17.70 -18.45
N GLU A 224 -17.24 17.46 -19.09
CA GLU A 224 -16.81 16.10 -19.43
C GLU A 224 -16.60 15.26 -18.16
N ASN A 225 -17.06 14.02 -18.21
CA ASN A 225 -16.93 13.11 -17.07
C ASN A 225 -15.45 12.70 -16.88
N PRO A 226 -14.86 12.92 -15.69
CA PRO A 226 -13.48 12.54 -15.42
C PRO A 226 -13.18 11.05 -15.63
N TYR A 227 -14.14 10.14 -15.39
CA TYR A 227 -13.96 8.71 -15.67
C TYR A 227 -13.74 8.41 -17.15
N ASP A 228 -14.52 9.08 -18.03
CA ASP A 228 -14.40 8.91 -19.47
C ASP A 228 -13.07 9.49 -19.97
N LEU A 229 -12.67 10.64 -19.42
CA LEU A 229 -11.39 11.26 -19.73
C LEU A 229 -10.18 10.37 -19.34
N VAL A 230 -10.27 9.67 -18.20
CA VAL A 230 -9.25 8.69 -17.79
C VAL A 230 -9.25 7.49 -18.73
N ALA A 231 -10.41 6.91 -19.04
CA ALA A 231 -10.53 5.76 -19.91
C ALA A 231 -10.01 6.04 -21.33
N ASP A 232 -10.23 7.27 -21.82
CA ASP A 232 -9.76 7.74 -23.13
C ASP A 232 -8.28 8.20 -23.15
N GLY A 233 -7.59 8.18 -22.00
CA GLY A 233 -6.22 8.71 -21.88
C GLY A 233 -6.11 10.23 -22.05
N LYS A 234 -7.21 10.96 -21.84
CA LYS A 234 -7.29 12.44 -21.99
C LYS A 234 -7.20 13.18 -20.65
N TRP A 235 -7.16 12.47 -19.53
CA TRP A 235 -7.02 13.08 -18.21
C TRP A 235 -5.60 13.59 -18.00
N THR A 236 -5.44 14.90 -18.05
CA THR A 236 -4.15 15.60 -17.86
C THR A 236 -4.31 16.71 -16.84
N LEU A 237 -3.19 17.25 -16.32
CA LEU A 237 -3.24 18.41 -15.41
C LEU A 237 -3.92 19.62 -16.07
N ASP A 238 -3.73 19.81 -17.38
CA ASP A 238 -4.40 20.89 -18.11
C ASP A 238 -5.91 20.69 -18.18
N LYS A 239 -6.36 19.46 -18.47
CA LYS A 239 -7.79 19.14 -18.50
C LYS A 239 -8.41 19.25 -17.11
N MET A 240 -7.73 18.78 -16.08
CA MET A 240 -8.14 18.98 -14.67
C MET A 240 -8.33 20.45 -14.36
N MET A 241 -7.37 21.31 -14.71
CA MET A 241 -7.46 22.76 -14.48
C MET A 241 -8.51 23.44 -15.34
N GLU A 242 -8.77 22.96 -16.54
CA GLU A 242 -9.87 23.43 -17.39
C GLU A 242 -11.22 23.20 -16.70
N LEU A 243 -11.49 21.98 -16.23
CA LEU A 243 -12.71 21.63 -15.51
C LEU A 243 -12.82 22.41 -14.19
N SER A 244 -11.72 22.54 -13.45
CA SER A 244 -11.69 23.31 -12.20
C SER A 244 -12.05 24.77 -12.40
N ARG A 245 -11.50 25.42 -13.42
CA ARG A 245 -11.83 26.83 -13.72
C ARG A 245 -13.29 27.02 -14.12
N ALA A 246 -13.88 26.04 -14.78
CA ALA A 246 -15.27 26.12 -15.23
C ALA A 246 -16.28 26.20 -14.10
N VAL A 247 -15.92 25.69 -12.90
CA VAL A 247 -16.80 25.67 -11.72
C VAL A 247 -16.37 26.66 -10.64
N THR A 248 -15.21 27.33 -10.81
CA THR A 248 -14.74 28.33 -9.86
C THR A 248 -15.51 29.64 -10.04
N SER A 249 -16.11 30.13 -8.97
CA SER A 249 -16.84 31.39 -8.97
C SER A 249 -16.84 32.05 -7.59
N ASP A 250 -16.76 33.38 -7.58
CA ASP A 250 -16.95 34.21 -6.41
C ASP A 250 -18.41 34.12 -5.96
N SER A 251 -18.65 33.68 -4.74
CA SER A 251 -19.98 33.48 -4.16
C SER A 251 -20.30 34.50 -3.05
N ASP A 252 -19.29 35.10 -2.43
CA ASP A 252 -19.48 36.02 -1.32
C ASP A 252 -19.28 37.52 -1.71
N GLY A 253 -18.69 37.79 -2.87
CA GLY A 253 -18.46 39.14 -3.39
C GLY A 253 -17.30 39.87 -2.72
N GLU A 254 -16.51 39.17 -1.92
CA GLU A 254 -15.32 39.72 -1.27
C GLU A 254 -14.09 39.56 -2.19
N PRO A 255 -13.10 40.43 -2.12
CA PRO A 255 -11.93 40.34 -2.98
C PRO A 255 -11.10 39.07 -2.74
N GLY A 256 -10.89 38.28 -3.80
CA GLY A 256 -10.11 37.03 -3.78
C GLY A 256 -10.99 35.81 -3.52
N TYR A 257 -10.40 34.62 -3.75
CA TYR A 257 -11.11 33.36 -3.52
C TYR A 257 -10.80 32.76 -2.15
N SER A 258 -11.83 32.28 -1.48
CA SER A 258 -11.77 31.71 -0.13
C SER A 258 -12.56 30.40 -0.05
N TYR A 259 -12.62 29.78 1.12
CA TYR A 259 -13.45 28.59 1.36
C TYR A 259 -14.98 28.86 1.27
N LYS A 260 -15.41 30.13 1.20
CA LYS A 260 -16.81 30.54 1.02
C LYS A 260 -17.23 30.57 -0.45
N ASP A 261 -16.26 30.46 -1.35
CA ASP A 261 -16.48 30.52 -2.78
C ASP A 261 -16.58 29.09 -3.37
N ASN A 262 -17.07 29.03 -4.60
CA ASN A 262 -16.98 27.80 -5.35
C ASN A 262 -15.56 27.66 -5.91
N ILE A 263 -14.83 26.69 -5.39
CA ILE A 263 -13.44 26.40 -5.79
C ILE A 263 -13.38 25.06 -6.50
N GLY A 264 -12.82 25.09 -7.69
CA GLY A 264 -12.75 23.91 -8.57
C GLY A 264 -11.74 22.85 -8.13
N LEU A 265 -10.68 23.24 -7.39
CA LEU A 265 -9.65 22.33 -6.94
C LEU A 265 -9.17 22.66 -5.53
N HIS A 266 -9.23 21.69 -4.65
CA HIS A 266 -8.60 21.77 -3.34
C HIS A 266 -7.27 21.05 -3.35
N VAL A 267 -6.18 21.71 -2.95
CA VAL A 267 -4.81 21.19 -2.96
C VAL A 267 -4.16 21.30 -1.58
N ASN A 268 -3.22 20.38 -1.32
CA ASN A 268 -2.37 20.41 -0.14
C ASN A 268 -0.92 20.16 -0.57
N ALA A 269 0.05 20.78 0.10
CA ALA A 269 1.47 20.63 -0.24
C ALA A 269 1.93 19.17 -0.26
N ASN A 270 1.40 18.34 0.61
CA ASN A 270 1.77 16.92 0.69
C ASN A 270 1.46 16.16 -0.61
N TYR A 271 0.45 16.58 -1.37
CA TYR A 271 0.10 15.95 -2.64
C TYR A 271 1.01 16.36 -3.81
N SER A 272 1.84 17.40 -3.66
CA SER A 272 2.79 17.81 -4.70
C SER A 272 3.73 16.66 -5.11
N ASN A 273 4.14 15.84 -4.14
CA ASN A 273 4.98 14.66 -4.38
C ASN A 273 4.30 13.63 -5.27
N SER A 274 2.98 13.42 -5.08
CA SER A 274 2.20 12.48 -5.88
C SER A 274 2.09 12.94 -7.34
N PHE A 275 1.91 14.24 -7.58
CA PHE A 275 1.94 14.80 -8.93
C PHE A 275 3.33 14.66 -9.58
N PHE A 276 4.40 14.87 -8.81
CA PHE A 276 5.77 14.72 -9.30
C PHE A 276 6.06 13.27 -9.71
N ILE A 277 5.79 12.32 -8.82
CA ILE A 277 5.98 10.89 -9.09
C ILE A 277 5.05 10.42 -10.22
N GLY A 278 3.79 10.85 -10.22
CA GLY A 278 2.80 10.54 -11.26
C GLY A 278 3.17 11.05 -12.65
N SER A 279 4.08 12.04 -12.76
CA SER A 279 4.63 12.50 -14.04
C SER A 279 5.67 11.56 -14.65
N GLY A 280 6.08 10.51 -13.93
CA GLY A 280 7.17 9.60 -14.28
C GLY A 280 8.55 10.05 -13.79
N GLU A 281 8.61 11.20 -13.06
CA GLU A 281 9.85 11.65 -12.42
C GLU A 281 10.01 11.02 -11.03
N ASN A 282 11.27 10.88 -10.61
CA ASN A 282 11.62 10.34 -9.30
C ASN A 282 12.59 11.28 -8.59
N PHE A 283 12.44 11.43 -7.28
CA PHE A 283 13.39 12.20 -6.47
C PHE A 283 14.75 11.50 -6.39
N ILE A 284 14.72 10.17 -6.36
CA ILE A 284 15.89 9.31 -6.21
C ILE A 284 15.83 8.25 -7.31
N ARG A 285 16.96 8.01 -7.96
CA ARG A 285 17.21 6.86 -8.83
C ARG A 285 18.43 6.12 -8.32
N LYS A 286 18.71 4.94 -8.87
CA LYS A 286 19.86 4.14 -8.50
C LYS A 286 20.77 3.89 -9.70
N ASP A 287 22.06 3.75 -9.43
CA ASP A 287 23.06 3.37 -10.43
C ASP A 287 23.06 1.84 -10.66
N SER A 288 23.94 1.35 -11.53
CA SER A 288 24.07 -0.09 -11.84
C SER A 288 24.54 -0.94 -10.64
N ASN A 289 25.04 -0.31 -9.58
CA ASN A 289 25.45 -0.96 -8.34
C ASN A 289 24.37 -0.91 -7.26
N ASP A 290 23.18 -0.42 -7.62
CA ASP A 290 22.05 -0.23 -6.68
C ASP A 290 22.33 0.85 -5.62
N ILE A 291 23.15 1.87 -5.98
CA ILE A 291 23.46 2.99 -5.10
C ILE A 291 22.53 4.17 -5.44
N PRO A 292 21.77 4.68 -4.45
CA PRO A 292 20.82 5.76 -4.68
C PRO A 292 21.54 7.10 -4.92
N TYR A 293 21.00 7.90 -5.84
CA TYR A 293 21.40 9.27 -6.10
C TYR A 293 20.22 10.19 -6.33
N LEU A 294 20.37 11.48 -6.07
CA LEU A 294 19.33 12.48 -6.35
C LEU A 294 19.14 12.66 -7.85
N ALA A 295 17.93 12.45 -8.34
CA ALA A 295 17.58 12.47 -9.75
C ALA A 295 16.84 13.74 -10.19
N ILE A 296 16.62 14.69 -9.29
CA ILE A 296 15.83 15.90 -9.53
C ILE A 296 16.55 17.00 -10.35
N TYR A 297 17.84 16.86 -10.55
CA TYR A 297 18.66 17.87 -11.25
C TYR A 297 18.67 17.64 -12.75
N ASN A 298 17.48 17.71 -13.38
CA ASN A 298 17.32 17.58 -14.82
C ASN A 298 16.25 18.56 -15.34
N GLU A 299 16.22 18.81 -16.64
CA GLU A 299 15.30 19.74 -17.29
C GLU A 299 13.85 19.33 -17.11
N ARG A 300 13.56 18.04 -17.29
CA ARG A 300 12.21 17.49 -17.15
C ARG A 300 11.65 17.69 -15.75
N ALA A 301 12.42 17.42 -14.71
CA ALA A 301 12.02 17.68 -13.34
C ALA A 301 11.68 19.16 -13.11
N THR A 302 12.46 20.07 -13.67
CA THR A 302 12.20 21.52 -13.58
C THR A 302 10.89 21.90 -14.26
N GLU A 303 10.60 21.34 -15.44
CA GLU A 303 9.32 21.56 -16.16
C GLU A 303 8.14 21.03 -15.36
N VAL A 304 8.26 19.82 -14.79
CA VAL A 304 7.22 19.20 -13.95
C VAL A 304 6.95 20.03 -12.71
N VAL A 305 7.97 20.48 -11.99
CA VAL A 305 7.82 21.35 -10.81
C VAL A 305 7.15 22.67 -11.20
N SER A 306 7.55 23.27 -12.32
CA SER A 306 6.92 24.51 -12.83
C SER A 306 5.44 24.29 -13.13
N LYS A 307 5.08 23.14 -13.71
CA LYS A 307 3.69 22.78 -14.00
C LYS A 307 2.87 22.59 -12.72
N ILE A 308 3.39 21.84 -11.75
CA ILE A 308 2.75 21.63 -10.44
C ILE A 308 2.55 22.98 -9.74
N THR A 309 3.56 23.83 -9.74
CA THR A 309 3.46 25.18 -9.15
C THR A 309 2.36 26.00 -9.83
N SER A 310 2.24 25.92 -11.15
CA SER A 310 1.17 26.64 -11.89
C SER A 310 -0.25 26.13 -11.55
N VAL A 311 -0.39 24.85 -11.22
CA VAL A 311 -1.66 24.27 -10.74
C VAL A 311 -1.96 24.80 -9.34
N PHE A 312 -1.02 24.76 -8.42
CA PHE A 312 -1.24 25.11 -7.01
C PHE A 312 -1.40 26.63 -6.80
N SER A 313 -0.81 27.44 -7.63
CA SER A 313 -0.95 28.92 -7.60
C SER A 313 -2.10 29.47 -8.46
N SER A 314 -2.92 28.59 -9.06
CA SER A 314 -4.08 29.01 -9.84
C SER A 314 -5.19 29.56 -8.94
N GLU A 315 -5.93 30.56 -9.40
CA GLU A 315 -7.13 31.07 -8.72
C GLU A 315 -8.25 30.02 -8.59
N ALA A 316 -8.24 28.98 -9.45
CA ALA A 316 -9.14 27.85 -9.34
C ALA A 316 -8.70 26.80 -8.30
N SER A 317 -7.59 27.03 -7.61
CA SER A 317 -7.02 26.13 -6.61
C SER A 317 -7.01 26.80 -5.24
N LEU A 318 -7.63 26.15 -4.25
CA LEU A 318 -7.54 26.58 -2.86
C LEU A 318 -6.56 25.68 -2.11
N TYR A 319 -5.53 26.31 -1.53
CA TYR A 319 -4.58 25.62 -0.69
C TYR A 319 -5.15 25.38 0.71
N ILE A 320 -5.23 24.12 1.13
CA ILE A 320 -5.71 23.75 2.47
C ILE A 320 -4.51 23.40 3.33
N GLU A 321 -4.17 24.23 4.30
CA GLU A 321 -3.17 23.94 5.32
C GLU A 321 -3.79 23.06 6.42
N GLY A 322 -3.47 21.79 6.40
CA GLY A 322 -3.72 20.87 7.50
C GLY A 322 -5.20 20.53 7.73
N TYR A 323 -5.47 19.30 8.12
CA TYR A 323 -6.81 18.79 8.47
C TYR A 323 -7.43 19.42 9.73
N ASN A 324 -6.73 20.34 10.43
CA ASN A 324 -7.05 20.78 11.79
C ASN A 324 -7.20 22.30 12.00
N SER A 325 -7.34 23.13 10.99
CA SER A 325 -7.73 24.49 11.28
C SER A 325 -9.25 24.55 11.55
N GLN A 326 -9.65 24.65 12.80
CA GLN A 326 -11.04 24.90 13.21
C GLN A 326 -11.65 26.16 12.54
N ALA A 327 -10.82 27.02 11.97
CA ALA A 327 -11.24 28.16 11.17
C ALA A 327 -11.84 27.80 9.79
N GLN A 328 -11.85 26.52 9.40
CA GLN A 328 -12.44 26.03 8.15
C GLN A 328 -13.76 25.27 8.39
N GLN A 329 -14.25 25.20 9.62
CA GLN A 329 -15.50 24.51 10.00
C GLN A 329 -16.66 25.47 10.31
N ASP A 330 -16.42 26.77 10.36
CA ASP A 330 -17.41 27.84 10.52
C ASP A 330 -17.73 28.49 9.15
#